data_76fd460c3ddd49840471723b1d8c7689
#
_entry.id   76fd460c3ddd49840471723b1d8c7689
#
_cell.length_a   1.000
_cell.length_b   1.000
_cell.length_c   1.000
_cell.angle_alpha   90.00
_cell.angle_beta   90.00
_cell.angle_gamma   90.00
#
_symmetry.space_group_name_H-M   'P 1'
#
loop_
_entity.id
_entity.type
_entity.pdbx_description
1 polymer ?
#
loop_
_entity_poly.entity_id
_entity_poly.type
_entity_poly.pdbx_seq_one_letter_code
_entity_poly.pdbx_strand_id
1 'polypeptide(L)'
;SRGLGDVYKRQREDYIGYLEFHIEQGPILEQRNRALSSVTSIAAASRYMVTVNGMSCHIATPYDLRHDALTAAAEIISAIDDISQKSGTRANVGEICAEPGGVNVIAGKTMFSLDVRAGNDALRDEVFKQIWQQANNIAASRHVSVSHTQIHTANAVQCDPFLRSCIEEGIEQAEGKEAFGLVSYPGHDGMAVAELLPIAMLYVRCKGGISHSPYGSVRADDVAYGTQAFEQAVLNVAQRISSIK
;
A
#
# COMPACT_ATOMS: atom_id res chain seq x y z
N SER A 1 36.90 -10.79 29.11
CA SER A 1 35.55 -10.21 29.19
C SER A 1 35.37 -9.30 28.01
N ARG A 2 34.61 -9.74 27.02
CA ARG A 2 34.14 -8.87 25.92
C ARG A 2 33.16 -7.88 26.55
N GLY A 3 33.52 -6.59 26.58
CA GLY A 3 32.69 -5.55 27.15
C GLY A 3 31.41 -5.33 26.30
N LEU A 4 30.34 -4.92 26.96
CA LEU A 4 29.05 -4.55 26.32
C LEU A 4 29.20 -3.56 25.14
N GLY A 5 30.34 -2.82 25.07
CA GLY A 5 30.64 -1.90 23.96
C GLY A 5 30.87 -2.56 22.58
N ASP A 6 31.19 -3.86 22.53
CA ASP A 6 31.43 -4.55 21.27
C ASP A 6 30.14 -5.02 20.57
N VAL A 7 29.00 -5.05 21.27
CA VAL A 7 27.69 -5.46 20.71
C VAL A 7 27.10 -4.38 19.80
N TYR A 8 27.47 -3.12 19.97
CA TYR A 8 26.96 -1.97 19.21
C TYR A 8 27.85 -1.51 18.05
N LYS A 9 28.91 -2.25 17.71
CA LYS A 9 29.87 -1.87 16.67
C LYS A 9 29.68 -2.60 15.34
N ARG A 10 28.54 -3.26 15.11
CA ARG A 10 28.25 -3.83 13.81
C ARG A 10 27.97 -2.70 12.83
N GLN A 11 28.75 -2.67 11.75
CA GLN A 11 28.62 -1.68 10.68
C GLN A 11 27.71 -2.24 9.57
N ARG A 12 27.22 -1.36 8.68
CA ARG A 12 26.41 -1.72 7.52
C ARG A 12 27.09 -2.84 6.70
N GLU A 13 28.39 -2.76 6.56
CA GLU A 13 29.23 -3.69 5.79
C GLU A 13 29.26 -5.11 6.35
N ASP A 14 28.85 -5.30 7.60
CA ASP A 14 28.74 -6.62 8.25
C ASP A 14 27.48 -7.39 7.82
N TYR A 15 26.54 -6.73 7.12
CA TYR A 15 25.26 -7.30 6.71
C TYR A 15 25.15 -7.34 5.18
N ILE A 16 24.56 -8.42 4.70
CA ILE A 16 24.31 -8.66 3.25
C ILE A 16 22.97 -8.09 2.84
N GLY A 17 21.99 -8.16 3.72
CA GLY A 17 20.63 -7.72 3.49
C GLY A 17 19.71 -8.02 4.66
N TYR A 18 18.45 -7.70 4.50
CA TYR A 18 17.39 -7.89 5.46
C TYR A 18 16.30 -8.78 4.87
N LEU A 19 15.95 -9.84 5.59
CA LEU A 19 14.83 -10.70 5.23
C LEU A 19 13.74 -10.57 6.30
N GLU A 20 12.50 -10.39 5.87
CA GLU A 20 11.33 -10.27 6.74
C GLU A 20 10.31 -11.36 6.44
N PHE A 21 9.81 -12.03 7.48
CA PHE A 21 8.73 -13.02 7.39
C PHE A 21 7.49 -12.43 8.04
N HIS A 22 6.43 -12.23 7.27
CA HIS A 22 5.24 -11.52 7.73
C HIS A 22 3.95 -12.17 7.22
N ILE A 23 2.82 -11.91 7.87
CA ILE A 23 1.52 -12.27 7.32
C ILE A 23 1.17 -11.36 6.14
N GLU A 24 0.40 -11.87 5.17
CA GLU A 24 -0.01 -11.10 3.99
C GLU A 24 -0.80 -9.83 4.33
N GLN A 25 -1.59 -9.85 5.40
CA GLN A 25 -2.55 -8.79 5.73
C GLN A 25 -3.56 -8.52 4.58
N GLY A 26 -3.77 -9.52 3.73
CA GLY A 26 -4.64 -9.50 2.57
C GLY A 26 -5.21 -10.89 2.28
N PRO A 27 -6.21 -11.00 1.40
CA PRO A 27 -6.91 -12.23 1.13
C PRO A 27 -6.37 -13.04 -0.06
N ILE A 28 -5.31 -12.58 -0.76
CA ILE A 28 -4.92 -13.15 -2.06
C ILE A 28 -4.38 -14.56 -1.92
N LEU A 29 -3.57 -14.83 -0.89
CA LEU A 29 -3.05 -16.17 -0.62
C LEU A 29 -4.19 -17.15 -0.32
N GLU A 30 -5.19 -16.73 0.46
CA GLU A 30 -6.36 -17.54 0.76
C GLU A 30 -7.19 -17.81 -0.51
N GLN A 31 -7.47 -16.78 -1.32
CA GLN A 31 -8.21 -16.90 -2.58
C GLN A 31 -7.51 -17.81 -3.59
N ARG A 32 -6.17 -17.79 -3.62
CA ARG A 32 -5.35 -18.64 -4.49
C ARG A 32 -5.07 -20.03 -3.91
N ASN A 33 -5.54 -20.30 -2.71
CA ASN A 33 -5.21 -21.51 -1.94
C ASN A 33 -3.69 -21.80 -1.92
N ARG A 34 -2.91 -20.75 -1.60
CA ARG A 34 -1.46 -20.81 -1.44
C ARG A 34 -1.11 -20.45 0.01
N ALA A 35 -0.10 -21.10 0.56
CA ALA A 35 0.39 -20.78 1.90
C ALA A 35 1.33 -19.58 1.89
N LEU A 36 2.14 -19.43 0.82
CA LEU A 36 3.25 -18.51 0.76
C LEU A 36 3.28 -17.70 -0.55
N SER A 37 3.89 -16.52 -0.50
CA SER A 37 4.36 -15.75 -1.66
C SER A 37 5.61 -14.94 -1.32
N SER A 38 6.40 -14.58 -2.32
CA SER A 38 7.40 -13.52 -2.19
C SER A 38 6.71 -12.14 -2.22
N VAL A 39 7.40 -11.12 -1.72
CA VAL A 39 6.98 -9.70 -1.90
C VAL A 39 7.84 -9.08 -2.99
N THR A 40 7.21 -8.41 -3.94
CA THR A 40 7.90 -7.71 -5.03
C THR A 40 8.35 -6.32 -4.63
N SER A 41 7.48 -5.64 -3.89
CA SER A 41 7.74 -4.28 -3.37
C SER A 41 6.83 -3.98 -2.18
N ILE A 42 7.25 -3.06 -1.32
CA ILE A 42 6.38 -2.37 -0.38
C ILE A 42 5.88 -1.10 -1.09
N ALA A 43 4.57 -0.89 -1.09
CA ALA A 43 3.93 0.13 -1.91
C ALA A 43 4.37 1.56 -1.56
N ALA A 44 4.51 2.38 -2.59
CA ALA A 44 4.49 3.83 -2.45
C ALA A 44 3.13 4.29 -1.93
N ALA A 45 3.12 5.34 -1.13
CA ALA A 45 1.90 5.96 -0.62
C ALA A 45 1.97 7.49 -0.73
N SER A 46 0.87 8.12 -1.16
CA SER A 46 0.69 9.56 -1.08
C SER A 46 -0.68 9.88 -0.53
N ARG A 47 -0.74 10.79 0.44
CA ARG A 47 -2.00 11.20 1.07
C ARG A 47 -2.24 12.68 0.85
N TYR A 48 -3.48 13.00 0.60
CA TYR A 48 -3.93 14.35 0.29
C TYR A 48 -5.17 14.69 1.09
N MET A 49 -5.32 15.97 1.43
CA MET A 49 -6.59 16.58 1.77
C MET A 49 -7.11 17.31 0.54
N VAL A 50 -8.25 16.89 0.03
CA VAL A 50 -8.91 17.49 -1.13
C VAL A 50 -10.02 18.39 -0.65
N THR A 51 -10.12 19.60 -1.23
CA THR A 51 -11.17 20.58 -0.95
C THR A 51 -11.90 20.93 -2.22
N VAL A 52 -13.22 20.79 -2.21
CA VAL A 52 -14.15 21.25 -3.25
C VAL A 52 -14.88 22.47 -2.73
N ASN A 53 -14.80 23.59 -3.45
CA ASN A 53 -15.50 24.82 -3.10
C ASN A 53 -16.56 25.14 -4.14
N GLY A 54 -17.76 25.34 -3.68
CA GLY A 54 -18.94 25.76 -4.40
C GLY A 54 -19.61 26.96 -3.72
N MET A 55 -20.94 26.94 -3.65
CA MET A 55 -21.73 28.02 -3.02
C MET A 55 -22.89 27.43 -2.23
N SER A 56 -22.95 27.74 -0.93
CA SER A 56 -24.08 27.34 -0.08
C SER A 56 -25.34 28.07 -0.51
N CYS A 57 -26.44 27.35 -0.66
CA CYS A 57 -27.75 27.90 -0.94
C CYS A 57 -28.85 26.98 -0.40
N HIS A 58 -30.09 27.46 -0.40
CA HIS A 58 -31.24 26.69 0.05
C HIS A 58 -31.59 25.59 -0.98
N ILE A 59 -32.12 24.45 -0.53
CA ILE A 59 -32.55 23.34 -1.41
C ILE A 59 -33.55 23.78 -2.48
N ALA A 60 -34.31 24.86 -2.26
CA ALA A 60 -35.22 25.42 -3.25
C ALA A 60 -34.53 26.11 -4.46
N THR A 61 -33.20 26.30 -4.42
CA THR A 61 -32.44 26.85 -5.54
C THR A 61 -32.53 25.92 -6.74
N PRO A 62 -32.89 26.39 -7.95
CA PRO A 62 -32.92 25.60 -9.16
C PRO A 62 -31.59 24.91 -9.45
N TYR A 63 -31.62 23.72 -10.07
CA TYR A 63 -30.44 22.90 -10.29
C TYR A 63 -29.35 23.57 -11.13
N ASP A 64 -29.74 24.35 -12.13
CA ASP A 64 -28.86 25.10 -13.04
C ASP A 64 -28.09 26.24 -12.37
N LEU A 65 -28.55 26.67 -11.18
CA LEU A 65 -27.93 27.73 -10.37
C LEU A 65 -27.12 27.18 -9.17
N ARG A 66 -27.05 25.85 -9.01
CA ARG A 66 -26.33 25.22 -7.90
C ARG A 66 -24.86 25.04 -8.21
N HIS A 67 -24.02 25.42 -7.24
CA HIS A 67 -22.60 25.08 -7.19
C HIS A 67 -22.37 24.12 -6.02
N ASP A 68 -22.88 22.90 -6.14
CA ASP A 68 -22.97 21.93 -5.05
C ASP A 68 -21.63 21.21 -4.85
N ALA A 69 -20.90 21.61 -3.81
CA ALA A 69 -19.59 21.03 -3.49
C ALA A 69 -19.68 19.57 -3.05
N LEU A 70 -20.77 19.14 -2.37
CA LEU A 70 -20.90 17.75 -1.91
C LEU A 70 -21.22 16.79 -3.06
N THR A 71 -22.11 17.17 -3.95
CA THR A 71 -22.44 16.35 -5.13
C THR A 71 -21.22 16.22 -6.06
N ALA A 72 -20.46 17.30 -6.25
CA ALA A 72 -19.22 17.26 -7.01
C ALA A 72 -18.17 16.36 -6.34
N ALA A 73 -18.02 16.46 -5.02
CA ALA A 73 -17.10 15.58 -4.26
C ALA A 73 -17.51 14.11 -4.38
N ALA A 74 -18.79 13.77 -4.30
CA ALA A 74 -19.27 12.39 -4.46
C ALA A 74 -18.95 11.81 -5.84
N GLU A 75 -19.08 12.59 -6.91
CA GLU A 75 -18.72 12.19 -8.27
C GLU A 75 -17.20 12.00 -8.42
N ILE A 76 -16.40 12.89 -7.82
CA ILE A 76 -14.94 12.75 -7.77
C ILE A 76 -14.54 11.49 -7.03
N ILE A 77 -15.15 11.18 -5.88
CA ILE A 77 -14.86 9.98 -5.08
C ILE A 77 -15.18 8.71 -5.87
N SER A 78 -16.31 8.68 -6.59
CA SER A 78 -16.64 7.54 -7.48
C SER A 78 -15.62 7.38 -8.60
N ALA A 79 -15.15 8.47 -9.20
CA ALA A 79 -14.11 8.43 -10.22
C ALA A 79 -12.75 7.96 -9.69
N ILE A 80 -12.40 8.29 -8.44
CA ILE A 80 -11.19 7.79 -7.76
C ILE A 80 -11.22 6.27 -7.67
N ASP A 81 -12.35 5.69 -7.24
CA ASP A 81 -12.52 4.24 -7.12
C ASP A 81 -12.38 3.56 -8.49
N ASP A 82 -13.06 4.06 -9.51
CA ASP A 82 -13.00 3.55 -10.88
C ASP A 82 -11.57 3.57 -11.47
N ILE A 83 -10.86 4.67 -11.31
CA ILE A 83 -9.48 4.82 -11.81
C ILE A 83 -8.55 3.85 -11.09
N SER A 84 -8.68 3.76 -9.77
CA SER A 84 -7.86 2.87 -8.94
C SER A 84 -8.07 1.40 -9.30
N GLN A 85 -9.31 0.95 -9.48
CA GLN A 85 -9.61 -0.42 -9.89
C GLN A 85 -9.03 -0.75 -11.27
N LYS A 86 -9.19 0.13 -12.25
CA LYS A 86 -8.70 -0.07 -13.63
C LYS A 86 -7.18 -0.10 -13.71
N SER A 87 -6.49 0.67 -12.87
CA SER A 87 -5.01 0.70 -12.82
C SER A 87 -4.39 -0.42 -11.98
N GLY A 88 -5.19 -1.19 -11.25
CA GLY A 88 -4.70 -2.20 -10.31
C GLY A 88 -4.00 -1.63 -9.07
N THR A 89 -4.18 -0.34 -8.81
CA THR A 89 -3.66 0.34 -7.62
C THR A 89 -4.63 0.25 -6.43
N ARG A 90 -4.34 0.97 -5.35
CA ARG A 90 -5.27 1.14 -4.24
C ARG A 90 -5.44 2.63 -3.95
N ALA A 91 -6.67 3.11 -3.99
CA ALA A 91 -7.01 4.44 -3.49
C ALA A 91 -8.19 4.34 -2.51
N ASN A 92 -8.19 5.22 -1.51
CA ASN A 92 -9.23 5.24 -0.50
C ASN A 92 -9.55 6.67 -0.07
N VAL A 93 -10.84 6.94 0.15
CA VAL A 93 -11.35 8.14 0.80
C VAL A 93 -11.94 7.71 2.14
N GLY A 94 -11.21 7.98 3.24
CA GLY A 94 -11.58 7.54 4.59
C GLY A 94 -12.38 8.55 5.39
N GLU A 95 -12.26 9.84 5.03
CA GLU A 95 -12.91 10.94 5.73
C GLU A 95 -13.56 11.88 4.73
N ILE A 96 -14.76 12.37 5.05
CA ILE A 96 -15.47 13.41 4.30
C ILE A 96 -16.23 14.33 5.25
N CYS A 97 -16.17 15.65 4.99
CA CYS A 97 -16.89 16.66 5.73
C CYS A 97 -17.50 17.67 4.75
N ALA A 98 -18.78 18.01 4.94
CA ALA A 98 -19.49 19.01 4.14
C ALA A 98 -19.95 20.18 5.02
N GLU A 99 -19.75 21.37 4.52
CA GLU A 99 -20.14 22.62 5.22
C GLU A 99 -21.20 23.38 4.41
N PRO A 100 -22.22 23.96 5.12
CA PRO A 100 -22.42 24.08 6.56
C PRO A 100 -23.10 22.86 7.21
N GLY A 101 -23.50 21.82 6.48
CA GLY A 101 -24.05 20.57 7.05
C GLY A 101 -25.55 20.64 7.41
N GLY A 102 -26.33 21.50 6.78
CA GLY A 102 -27.78 21.58 6.99
C GLY A 102 -28.56 20.65 6.05
N VAL A 103 -29.63 19.99 6.55
CA VAL A 103 -30.44 19.05 5.77
C VAL A 103 -31.08 19.68 4.52
N ASN A 104 -31.42 20.96 4.59
CA ASN A 104 -32.05 21.74 3.52
C ASN A 104 -31.12 22.78 2.89
N VAL A 105 -29.80 22.62 3.06
CA VAL A 105 -28.78 23.51 2.54
C VAL A 105 -27.85 22.77 1.61
N ILE A 106 -27.65 23.32 0.41
CA ILE A 106 -26.65 22.84 -0.55
C ILE A 106 -25.26 23.18 0.02
N ALA A 107 -24.34 22.20 0.03
CA ALA A 107 -23.01 22.40 0.58
C ALA A 107 -22.17 23.35 -0.27
N GLY A 108 -21.62 24.38 0.37
CA GLY A 108 -20.71 25.32 -0.26
C GLY A 108 -19.26 24.90 -0.22
N LYS A 109 -18.91 23.96 0.66
CA LYS A 109 -17.57 23.39 0.76
C LYS A 109 -17.64 21.94 1.19
N THR A 110 -16.79 21.11 0.57
CA THR A 110 -16.60 19.72 0.98
C THR A 110 -15.11 19.41 1.03
N MET A 111 -14.69 18.76 2.11
CA MET A 111 -13.32 18.28 2.27
C MET A 111 -13.33 16.77 2.41
N PHE A 112 -12.35 16.09 1.81
CA PHE A 112 -12.16 14.65 1.98
C PHE A 112 -10.68 14.25 1.92
N SER A 113 -10.35 13.17 2.62
CA SER A 113 -9.01 12.57 2.57
C SER A 113 -8.87 11.68 1.34
N LEU A 114 -7.66 11.60 0.77
CA LEU A 114 -7.34 10.68 -0.31
C LEU A 114 -6.00 10.00 0.00
N ASP A 115 -5.97 8.67 0.08
CA ASP A 115 -4.76 7.83 0.15
C ASP A 115 -4.62 7.08 -1.17
N VAL A 116 -3.48 7.26 -1.88
CA VAL A 116 -3.18 6.57 -3.14
C VAL A 116 -1.92 5.75 -2.96
N ARG A 117 -2.00 4.43 -3.27
CA ARG A 117 -0.89 3.49 -3.15
C ARG A 117 -0.69 2.67 -4.41
N ALA A 118 0.58 2.46 -4.77
CA ALA A 118 0.97 1.63 -5.92
C ALA A 118 2.28 0.90 -5.66
N GLY A 119 2.55 -0.17 -6.40
CA GLY A 119 3.76 -0.98 -6.27
C GLY A 119 5.07 -0.26 -6.67
N ASN A 120 4.98 0.92 -7.27
CA ASN A 120 6.12 1.81 -7.56
C ASN A 120 5.68 3.27 -7.61
N ASP A 121 6.64 4.18 -7.49
CA ASP A 121 6.40 5.62 -7.45
C ASP A 121 5.79 6.15 -8.75
N ALA A 122 6.29 5.72 -9.90
CA ALA A 122 5.83 6.19 -11.19
C ALA A 122 4.33 5.88 -11.43
N LEU A 123 3.89 4.68 -11.04
CA LEU A 123 2.49 4.27 -11.15
C LEU A 123 1.60 5.07 -10.18
N ARG A 124 2.06 5.29 -8.93
CA ARG A 124 1.35 6.13 -7.95
C ARG A 124 1.12 7.54 -8.50
N ASP A 125 2.17 8.14 -9.03
CA ASP A 125 2.14 9.52 -9.53
C ASP A 125 1.26 9.63 -10.78
N GLU A 126 1.33 8.66 -11.69
CA GLU A 126 0.49 8.61 -12.90
C GLU A 126 -1.00 8.46 -12.53
N VAL A 127 -1.33 7.57 -11.58
CA VAL A 127 -2.72 7.39 -11.13
C VAL A 127 -3.23 8.64 -10.42
N PHE A 128 -2.42 9.27 -9.57
CA PHE A 128 -2.81 10.54 -8.96
C PHE A 128 -3.06 11.63 -10.03
N LYS A 129 -2.24 11.71 -11.06
CA LYS A 129 -2.43 12.64 -12.17
C LYS A 129 -3.76 12.40 -12.91
N GLN A 130 -4.10 11.14 -13.18
CA GLN A 130 -5.38 10.79 -13.81
C GLN A 130 -6.57 11.17 -12.91
N ILE A 131 -6.49 10.85 -11.62
CA ILE A 131 -7.50 11.26 -10.62
C ILE A 131 -7.66 12.77 -10.61
N TRP A 132 -6.55 13.52 -10.59
CA TRP A 132 -6.59 14.96 -10.51
C TRP A 132 -7.14 15.61 -11.78
N GLN A 133 -6.81 15.06 -12.93
CA GLN A 133 -7.40 15.50 -14.20
C GLN A 133 -8.93 15.30 -14.21
N GLN A 134 -9.40 14.12 -13.78
CA GLN A 134 -10.82 13.84 -13.72
C GLN A 134 -11.54 14.71 -12.69
N ALA A 135 -10.92 14.95 -11.52
CA ALA A 135 -11.46 15.85 -10.51
C ALA A 135 -11.66 17.28 -11.06
N ASN A 136 -10.70 17.81 -11.82
CA ASN A 136 -10.84 19.13 -12.47
C ASN A 136 -11.94 19.13 -13.53
N ASN A 137 -12.10 18.07 -14.33
CA ASN A 137 -13.17 17.96 -15.32
C ASN A 137 -14.55 17.97 -14.66
N ILE A 138 -14.72 17.22 -13.56
CA ILE A 138 -15.96 17.20 -12.78
C ILE A 138 -16.22 18.56 -12.14
N ALA A 139 -15.21 19.19 -11.55
CA ALA A 139 -15.33 20.50 -10.93
C ALA A 139 -15.78 21.55 -11.95
N ALA A 140 -15.21 21.55 -13.15
CA ALA A 140 -15.62 22.46 -14.23
C ALA A 140 -17.07 22.23 -14.66
N SER A 141 -17.50 20.96 -14.85
CA SER A 141 -18.88 20.63 -15.26
C SER A 141 -19.93 20.98 -14.19
N ARG A 142 -19.51 20.98 -12.91
CA ARG A 142 -20.35 21.31 -11.74
C ARG A 142 -20.25 22.77 -11.29
N HIS A 143 -19.47 23.58 -12.02
CA HIS A 143 -19.23 24.99 -11.68
C HIS A 143 -18.70 25.21 -10.25
N VAL A 144 -17.82 24.31 -9.80
CA VAL A 144 -17.10 24.38 -8.52
C VAL A 144 -15.60 24.44 -8.76
N SER A 145 -14.82 24.73 -7.73
CA SER A 145 -13.36 24.62 -7.80
C SER A 145 -12.87 23.47 -6.92
N VAL A 146 -11.77 22.84 -7.31
CA VAL A 146 -11.13 21.76 -6.54
C VAL A 146 -9.66 22.09 -6.30
N SER A 147 -9.18 21.81 -5.10
CA SER A 147 -7.77 21.96 -4.70
C SER A 147 -7.36 20.80 -3.82
N HIS A 148 -6.04 20.55 -3.71
CA HIS A 148 -5.50 19.54 -2.81
C HIS A 148 -4.26 20.06 -2.09
N THR A 149 -4.01 19.48 -0.91
CA THR A 149 -2.76 19.65 -0.17
C THR A 149 -2.22 18.25 0.13
N GLN A 150 -0.97 17.99 -0.26
CA GLN A 150 -0.30 16.74 0.10
C GLN A 150 0.11 16.78 1.56
N ILE A 151 -0.33 15.77 2.34
CA ILE A 151 -0.07 15.68 3.79
C ILE A 151 0.94 14.59 4.14
N HIS A 152 1.17 13.65 3.21
CA HIS A 152 2.15 12.58 3.40
C HIS A 152 2.61 12.04 2.05
N THR A 153 3.88 11.61 1.98
CA THR A 153 4.40 10.79 0.89
C THR A 153 5.44 9.81 1.42
N ALA A 154 5.45 8.60 0.87
CA ALA A 154 6.46 7.58 1.09
C ALA A 154 6.75 6.89 -0.25
N ASN A 155 8.03 6.71 -0.55
CA ASN A 155 8.45 6.02 -1.76
C ASN A 155 8.24 4.51 -1.64
N ALA A 156 8.04 3.85 -2.78
CA ALA A 156 8.04 2.40 -2.85
C ALA A 156 9.43 1.85 -2.50
N VAL A 157 9.44 0.74 -1.80
CA VAL A 157 10.68 -0.03 -1.60
C VAL A 157 10.60 -1.29 -2.44
N GLN A 158 11.48 -1.39 -3.45
CA GLN A 158 11.59 -2.60 -4.28
C GLN A 158 12.38 -3.65 -3.52
N CYS A 159 11.86 -4.87 -3.45
CA CYS A 159 12.61 -6.00 -2.91
C CYS A 159 13.78 -6.33 -3.83
N ASP A 160 14.94 -6.57 -3.23
CA ASP A 160 16.16 -6.92 -3.95
C ASP A 160 15.98 -8.22 -4.75
N PRO A 161 16.28 -8.23 -6.07
CA PRO A 161 16.03 -9.40 -6.92
C PRO A 161 16.80 -10.66 -6.49
N PHE A 162 18.03 -10.50 -5.97
CA PHE A 162 18.83 -11.62 -5.50
C PHE A 162 18.24 -12.25 -4.22
N LEU A 163 17.94 -11.41 -3.22
CA LEU A 163 17.34 -11.90 -1.97
C LEU A 163 15.93 -12.48 -2.22
N ARG A 164 15.15 -11.86 -3.11
CA ARG A 164 13.85 -12.36 -3.49
C ARG A 164 13.93 -13.71 -4.20
N SER A 165 14.88 -13.91 -5.11
CA SER A 165 15.07 -15.21 -5.76
C SER A 165 15.38 -16.33 -4.75
N CYS A 166 16.15 -16.01 -3.71
CA CYS A 166 16.44 -16.98 -2.64
C CYS A 166 15.18 -17.34 -1.83
N ILE A 167 14.26 -16.38 -1.61
CA ILE A 167 12.96 -16.61 -0.97
C ILE A 167 12.07 -17.48 -1.90
N GLU A 168 11.99 -17.14 -3.19
CA GLU A 168 11.17 -17.85 -4.17
C GLU A 168 11.57 -19.34 -4.27
N GLU A 169 12.86 -19.64 -4.32
CA GLU A 169 13.35 -21.02 -4.26
C GLU A 169 12.98 -21.72 -2.95
N GLY A 170 13.06 -21.02 -1.82
CA GLY A 170 12.63 -21.55 -0.54
C GLY A 170 11.13 -21.89 -0.52
N ILE A 171 10.29 -21.05 -1.12
CA ILE A 171 8.85 -21.27 -1.28
C ILE A 171 8.60 -22.52 -2.16
N GLU A 172 9.29 -22.61 -3.30
CA GLU A 172 9.15 -23.75 -4.22
C GLU A 172 9.51 -25.07 -3.58
N GLN A 173 10.57 -25.08 -2.77
CA GLN A 173 10.98 -26.28 -2.04
C GLN A 173 9.98 -26.66 -0.94
N ALA A 174 9.42 -25.68 -0.22
CA ALA A 174 8.49 -25.93 0.87
C ALA A 174 7.10 -26.34 0.37
N GLU A 175 6.56 -25.68 -0.68
CA GLU A 175 5.21 -25.92 -1.18
C GLU A 175 5.17 -26.92 -2.35
N GLY A 176 6.30 -27.21 -3.03
CA GLY A 176 6.33 -28.00 -4.27
C GLY A 176 5.62 -27.32 -5.44
N LYS A 177 5.51 -26.00 -5.46
CA LYS A 177 4.80 -25.20 -6.47
C LYS A 177 5.63 -23.98 -6.84
N GLU A 178 5.52 -23.53 -8.09
CA GLU A 178 6.14 -22.30 -8.56
C GLU A 178 5.76 -21.10 -7.66
N ALA A 179 6.77 -20.32 -7.27
CA ALA A 179 6.59 -19.13 -6.46
C ALA A 179 5.96 -18.00 -7.29
N PHE A 180 5.29 -17.08 -6.62
CA PHE A 180 4.78 -15.85 -7.22
C PHE A 180 4.96 -14.68 -6.25
N GLY A 181 4.98 -13.47 -6.80
CA GLY A 181 5.17 -12.25 -6.02
C GLY A 181 3.89 -11.45 -5.84
N LEU A 182 3.79 -10.78 -4.69
CA LEU A 182 2.73 -9.81 -4.36
C LEU A 182 3.34 -8.45 -4.02
N VAL A 183 2.61 -7.39 -4.30
CA VAL A 183 2.90 -6.06 -3.75
C VAL A 183 2.38 -6.00 -2.32
N SER A 184 3.21 -5.55 -1.38
CA SER A 184 2.76 -5.21 -0.03
C SER A 184 2.15 -3.82 -0.02
N TYR A 185 0.87 -3.70 0.23
CA TYR A 185 0.20 -2.40 0.44
C TYR A 185 0.34 -1.87 1.87
N PRO A 186 0.38 -2.68 2.93
CA PRO A 186 0.82 -2.24 4.25
C PRO A 186 2.28 -1.80 4.26
N GLY A 187 2.65 -0.93 5.21
CA GLY A 187 4.04 -0.62 5.51
C GLY A 187 4.67 -1.68 6.41
N HIS A 188 6.00 -1.86 6.31
CA HIS A 188 6.77 -2.85 7.07
C HIS A 188 8.09 -2.26 7.57
N ASP A 189 8.73 -2.95 8.52
CA ASP A 189 10.03 -2.56 9.08
C ASP A 189 11.12 -2.50 8.00
N GLY A 190 10.99 -3.34 6.97
CA GLY A 190 11.84 -3.33 5.79
C GLY A 190 11.94 -1.96 5.11
N MET A 191 10.92 -1.08 5.22
CA MET A 191 10.99 0.28 4.66
C MET A 191 12.07 1.13 5.33
N ALA A 192 12.20 1.02 6.65
CA ALA A 192 13.24 1.75 7.39
C ALA A 192 14.64 1.17 7.13
N VAL A 193 14.73 -0.15 6.94
CA VAL A 193 16.00 -0.83 6.69
C VAL A 193 16.48 -0.63 5.25
N ALA A 194 15.58 -0.46 4.29
CA ALA A 194 15.89 -0.34 2.87
C ALA A 194 16.76 0.86 2.50
N GLU A 195 16.82 1.88 3.36
CA GLU A 195 17.75 3.01 3.19
C GLU A 195 19.21 2.58 3.39
N LEU A 196 19.44 1.47 4.08
CA LEU A 196 20.77 1.01 4.48
C LEU A 196 21.18 -0.30 3.80
N LEU A 197 20.24 -1.22 3.59
CA LEU A 197 20.49 -2.59 3.14
C LEU A 197 19.48 -3.01 2.07
N PRO A 198 19.86 -3.93 1.17
CA PRO A 198 18.90 -4.66 0.34
C PRO A 198 17.89 -5.40 1.22
N ILE A 199 16.62 -5.41 0.82
CA ILE A 199 15.57 -6.13 1.56
C ILE A 199 14.83 -7.13 0.67
N ALA A 200 14.28 -8.18 1.28
CA ALA A 200 13.24 -9.01 0.67
C ALA A 200 12.30 -9.54 1.75
N MET A 201 11.09 -9.93 1.33
CA MET A 201 10.05 -10.39 2.26
C MET A 201 9.35 -11.63 1.77
N LEU A 202 9.00 -12.49 2.72
CA LEU A 202 8.17 -13.68 2.57
C LEU A 202 6.82 -13.43 3.24
N TYR A 203 5.73 -13.67 2.51
CA TYR A 203 4.38 -13.64 3.05
C TYR A 203 3.85 -15.04 3.36
N VAL A 204 3.13 -15.13 4.51
CA VAL A 204 2.33 -16.29 4.88
C VAL A 204 0.85 -15.91 4.90
N ARG A 205 0.00 -16.84 4.45
CA ARG A 205 -1.45 -16.70 4.43
C ARG A 205 -1.99 -16.44 5.83
N CYS A 206 -2.88 -15.46 5.96
CA CYS A 206 -3.69 -15.24 7.15
C CYS A 206 -5.18 -15.35 6.79
N LYS A 207 -5.98 -15.81 7.74
CA LYS A 207 -7.40 -16.07 7.54
C LYS A 207 -8.16 -14.78 7.22
N GLY A 208 -8.81 -14.75 6.05
CA GLY A 208 -9.59 -13.61 5.58
C GLY A 208 -8.77 -12.32 5.35
N GLY A 209 -7.45 -12.38 5.38
CA GLY A 209 -6.61 -11.18 5.35
C GLY A 209 -6.69 -10.31 6.61
N ILE A 210 -7.28 -10.83 7.68
CA ILE A 210 -7.56 -10.06 8.91
C ILE A 210 -6.26 -9.83 9.69
N SER A 211 -5.97 -8.55 9.95
CA SER A 211 -4.87 -8.10 10.82
C SER A 211 -5.37 -7.05 11.81
N HIS A 212 -4.56 -6.73 12.83
CA HIS A 212 -4.89 -5.75 13.88
C HIS A 212 -6.25 -5.99 14.57
N SER A 213 -6.66 -7.26 14.68
CA SER A 213 -7.93 -7.70 15.23
C SER A 213 -7.75 -9.00 16.02
N PRO A 214 -8.50 -9.21 17.11
CA PRO A 214 -8.48 -10.49 17.84
C PRO A 214 -8.98 -11.68 17.00
N TYR A 215 -9.61 -11.44 15.85
CA TYR A 215 -10.06 -12.47 14.91
C TYR A 215 -8.99 -12.87 13.88
N GLY A 216 -7.85 -12.17 13.84
CA GLY A 216 -6.72 -12.51 12.99
C GLY A 216 -6.12 -13.86 13.40
N SER A 217 -5.86 -14.74 12.43
CA SER A 217 -5.24 -16.04 12.68
C SER A 217 -4.46 -16.55 11.48
N VAL A 218 -3.49 -17.41 11.74
CA VAL A 218 -2.68 -18.12 10.76
C VAL A 218 -2.79 -19.61 11.06
N ARG A 219 -2.82 -20.46 10.03
CA ARG A 219 -2.79 -21.91 10.21
C ARG A 219 -1.39 -22.36 10.61
N ALA A 220 -1.30 -23.30 11.55
CA ALA A 220 -0.01 -23.85 11.98
C ALA A 220 0.78 -24.47 10.82
N ASP A 221 0.11 -25.18 9.90
CA ASP A 221 0.73 -25.76 8.71
C ASP A 221 1.35 -24.69 7.79
N ASP A 222 0.64 -23.55 7.59
CA ASP A 222 1.14 -22.44 6.77
C ASP A 222 2.37 -21.79 7.39
N VAL A 223 2.40 -21.68 8.73
CA VAL A 223 3.58 -21.18 9.47
C VAL A 223 4.74 -22.16 9.34
N ALA A 224 4.48 -23.48 9.41
CA ALA A 224 5.52 -24.50 9.23
C ALA A 224 6.15 -24.40 7.84
N TYR A 225 5.34 -24.30 6.77
CA TYR A 225 5.84 -24.07 5.41
C TYR A 225 6.63 -22.77 5.32
N GLY A 226 6.13 -21.69 5.91
CA GLY A 226 6.81 -20.38 5.92
C GLY A 226 8.15 -20.44 6.63
N THR A 227 8.24 -21.11 7.77
CA THR A 227 9.49 -21.28 8.52
C THR A 227 10.52 -22.08 7.71
N GLN A 228 10.09 -23.17 7.07
CA GLN A 228 10.95 -23.99 6.21
C GLN A 228 11.45 -23.19 4.99
N ALA A 229 10.55 -22.45 4.33
CA ALA A 229 10.91 -21.60 3.19
C ALA A 229 11.89 -20.49 3.58
N PHE A 230 11.68 -19.86 4.75
CA PHE A 230 12.54 -18.79 5.23
C PHE A 230 13.94 -19.31 5.64
N GLU A 231 14.01 -20.45 6.31
CA GLU A 231 15.28 -21.12 6.62
C GLU A 231 16.05 -21.42 5.33
N GLN A 232 15.38 -22.01 4.34
CA GLN A 232 16.00 -22.32 3.05
C GLN A 232 16.47 -21.06 2.32
N ALA A 233 15.70 -19.97 2.38
CA ALA A 233 16.11 -18.69 1.80
C ALA A 233 17.41 -18.17 2.42
N VAL A 234 17.56 -18.24 3.74
CA VAL A 234 18.80 -17.86 4.44
C VAL A 234 19.98 -18.74 4.01
N LEU A 235 19.77 -20.05 3.89
CA LEU A 235 20.80 -20.99 3.42
C LEU A 235 21.19 -20.69 1.96
N ASN A 236 20.24 -20.42 1.08
CA ASN A 236 20.50 -20.07 -0.33
C ASN A 236 21.33 -18.78 -0.43
N VAL A 237 21.01 -17.76 0.36
CA VAL A 237 21.80 -16.52 0.44
C VAL A 237 23.24 -16.84 0.87
N ALA A 238 23.42 -17.60 1.93
CA ALA A 238 24.75 -17.95 2.45
C ALA A 238 25.61 -18.75 1.45
N GLN A 239 25.00 -19.73 0.77
CA GLN A 239 25.69 -20.55 -0.23
C GLN A 239 26.14 -19.73 -1.45
N ARG A 240 25.25 -18.89 -2.01
CA ARG A 240 25.54 -18.09 -3.19
C ARG A 240 26.62 -17.05 -2.95
N ILE A 241 26.63 -16.43 -1.77
CA ILE A 241 27.68 -15.47 -1.42
C ILE A 241 29.02 -16.15 -1.23
N SER A 242 29.03 -17.36 -0.65
CA SER A 242 30.26 -18.14 -0.50
C SER A 242 30.84 -18.57 -1.86
N SER A 243 30.03 -18.66 -2.91
CA SER A 243 30.45 -19.01 -4.26
C SER A 243 31.02 -17.81 -5.06
N ILE A 244 30.84 -16.59 -4.59
CA ILE A 244 31.32 -15.34 -5.24
C ILE A 244 32.68 -14.92 -4.66
N LYS A 245 33.07 -15.42 -3.53
CA LYS A 245 34.40 -15.21 -2.90
C LYS A 245 35.41 -16.28 -3.36
#